data_6639d53d71d5b717f8d47ecda6c70236
#
_entry.id   6639d53d71d5b717f8d47ecda6c70236
#
_cell.length_a   1.000
_cell.length_b   1.000
_cell.length_c   1.000
_cell.angle_alpha   90.00
_cell.angle_beta   90.00
_cell.angle_gamma   90.00
#
_symmetry.space_group_name_H-M   'P 1'
#
loop_
_entity.id
_entity.type
_entity.pdbx_description
1 polymer ?
#
loop_
_entity_poly.entity_id
_entity_poly.type
_entity_poly.pdbx_seq_one_letter_code
_entity_poly.pdbx_strand_id
1 'polypeptide(L)'
;MRFTLTLVFLPALALLTAQAQWPTYNGDYSGKRFSPLTQINSANIGRLALAWFYRIQNVGPQRGVGNPTIKSTPLMVNGILYFTIPDHAWAIDARTGEEVWHYGWQDKGGHLVGNRGLGMYGEWLYFMTPDCWFVSLNAKDGKERWRKKVADEKMQYFCTAAPLVVKNHVMVGVGGDAMDVPGFLDARDPETGDVQWRWNTTPRKGEPGAETWPNPQAMEHGGGMTWMPGTYDPDLNLIYWGTGNPNPVFAGQGRKGANLWTASIVALNADTGKMVWYHQPSPHDTHDWDNVETPVLIDGLFNGQPRKMLAQAARNGIFTLLDRTNGRSLVTKGFVGVNWMMGTDAKGQPIPDPAKEPKVDGSLIDTPAGGGTNWPPPSFNPDTGLFYVNAKQGYSVTYLTDDDPQPQGYGGGGGGGFSEPILAAIDYKTGGIAWKHQYPSGGFGNAFPGILSTAGKLLFTGDPSGNLLAFDPATGKILWHFRVGAMVSNGPSTYMLNGDQYLTVGAGDTLFAFRLVK
;
A
#
# COMPACT_ATOMS: atom_id res chain seq x y z
N MET A 1 -44.34 -42.75 1.04
CA MET A 1 -42.97 -42.25 1.18
C MET A 1 -42.96 -40.78 0.72
N ARG A 2 -43.00 -39.84 1.67
CA ARG A 2 -42.96 -38.40 1.38
C ARG A 2 -41.50 -37.94 1.57
N PHE A 3 -40.85 -37.53 0.51
CA PHE A 3 -39.52 -36.90 0.56
C PHE A 3 -39.71 -35.43 0.91
N THR A 4 -39.19 -35.04 2.05
CA THR A 4 -39.13 -33.64 2.51
C THR A 4 -37.85 -33.04 1.95
N LEU A 5 -38.00 -32.10 1.00
CA LEU A 5 -36.91 -31.30 0.48
C LEU A 5 -36.56 -30.23 1.53
N THR A 6 -35.45 -30.40 2.22
CA THR A 6 -34.88 -29.36 3.10
C THR A 6 -34.00 -28.47 2.25
N LEU A 7 -34.48 -27.27 1.88
CA LEU A 7 -33.68 -26.25 1.25
C LEU A 7 -32.69 -25.67 2.27
N VAL A 8 -31.42 -25.90 2.07
CA VAL A 8 -30.32 -25.22 2.78
C VAL A 8 -30.09 -23.85 2.16
N PHE A 9 -30.72 -22.81 2.76
CA PHE A 9 -30.58 -21.40 2.36
C PHE A 9 -29.63 -20.63 3.33
N LEU A 10 -28.44 -21.11 3.63
CA LEU A 10 -27.57 -20.46 4.64
C LEU A 10 -26.21 -19.87 4.17
N PRO A 11 -25.64 -20.11 2.97
CA PRO A 11 -24.38 -19.47 2.64
C PRO A 11 -24.50 -18.08 1.98
N ALA A 12 -25.62 -17.76 1.32
CA ALA A 12 -25.72 -16.51 0.53
C ALA A 12 -25.87 -15.25 1.41
N LEU A 13 -26.54 -15.35 2.56
CA LEU A 13 -26.78 -14.21 3.46
C LEU A 13 -25.50 -13.84 4.25
N ALA A 14 -24.72 -14.83 4.66
CA ALA A 14 -23.45 -14.61 5.34
C ALA A 14 -22.37 -14.02 4.40
N LEU A 15 -22.36 -14.43 3.14
CA LEU A 15 -21.50 -13.84 2.10
C LEU A 15 -21.90 -12.40 1.77
N LEU A 16 -23.19 -12.08 1.70
CA LEU A 16 -23.66 -10.71 1.47
C LEU A 16 -23.34 -9.77 2.63
N THR A 17 -23.38 -10.25 3.88
CA THR A 17 -23.02 -9.43 5.05
C THR A 17 -21.52 -9.20 5.16
N ALA A 18 -20.68 -10.16 4.78
CA ALA A 18 -19.23 -9.99 4.73
C ALA A 18 -18.79 -8.99 3.65
N GLN A 19 -19.47 -8.96 2.49
CA GLN A 19 -19.23 -7.99 1.42
C GLN A 19 -19.76 -6.57 1.71
N ALA A 20 -20.58 -6.42 2.74
CA ALA A 20 -21.11 -5.12 3.18
C ALA A 20 -20.18 -4.36 4.12
N GLN A 21 -19.05 -4.92 4.51
CA GLN A 21 -18.08 -4.37 5.44
C GLN A 21 -16.74 -4.04 4.73
N TRP A 22 -15.82 -3.40 5.46
CA TRP A 22 -14.45 -3.14 5.02
C TRP A 22 -13.47 -3.63 6.11
N PRO A 23 -13.28 -4.97 6.25
CA PRO A 23 -12.62 -5.57 7.41
C PRO A 23 -11.10 -5.59 7.34
N THR A 24 -10.50 -5.24 6.20
CA THR A 24 -9.05 -5.19 6.01
C THR A 24 -8.62 -3.88 5.37
N TYR A 25 -7.31 -3.60 5.34
CA TYR A 25 -6.74 -2.40 4.72
C TYR A 25 -7.23 -2.16 3.27
N ASN A 26 -7.38 -3.20 2.46
CA ASN A 26 -7.83 -3.12 1.08
C ASN A 26 -9.30 -3.55 0.86
N GLY A 27 -10.06 -3.78 1.94
CA GLY A 27 -11.43 -4.31 1.90
C GLY A 27 -11.47 -5.83 1.91
N ASP A 28 -10.58 -6.47 1.16
CA ASP A 28 -10.35 -7.91 1.15
C ASP A 28 -8.84 -8.23 1.05
N TYR A 29 -8.51 -9.50 0.91
CA TYR A 29 -7.11 -9.95 0.80
C TYR A 29 -6.49 -9.74 -0.57
N SER A 30 -7.27 -9.41 -1.61
CA SER A 30 -6.79 -9.35 -2.99
C SER A 30 -6.04 -8.06 -3.34
N GLY A 31 -6.18 -7.01 -2.56
CA GLY A 31 -5.61 -5.69 -2.88
C GLY A 31 -6.33 -4.91 -3.98
N LYS A 32 -7.42 -5.45 -4.56
CA LYS A 32 -8.13 -4.82 -5.69
C LYS A 32 -8.78 -3.49 -5.35
N ARG A 33 -9.17 -3.28 -4.10
CA ARG A 33 -9.98 -2.12 -3.70
C ARG A 33 -11.16 -1.91 -4.66
N PHE A 34 -11.83 -3.01 -4.96
CA PHE A 34 -13.05 -3.07 -5.74
C PHE A 34 -14.21 -3.46 -4.83
N SER A 35 -15.27 -2.66 -4.85
CA SER A 35 -16.50 -2.96 -4.10
C SER A 35 -17.60 -3.47 -5.02
N PRO A 36 -18.26 -4.61 -4.69
CA PRO A 36 -19.41 -5.10 -5.44
C PRO A 36 -20.70 -4.29 -5.18
N LEU A 37 -20.68 -3.30 -4.30
CA LEU A 37 -21.83 -2.47 -3.96
C LEU A 37 -22.25 -1.58 -5.14
N THR A 38 -23.55 -1.47 -5.38
CA THR A 38 -24.14 -0.79 -6.55
C THR A 38 -25.19 0.28 -6.20
N GLN A 39 -25.52 0.48 -4.92
CA GLN A 39 -26.54 1.48 -4.56
C GLN A 39 -26.09 2.90 -4.94
N ILE A 40 -24.81 3.24 -4.68
CA ILE A 40 -24.18 4.44 -5.25
C ILE A 40 -23.63 4.04 -6.61
N ASN A 41 -24.12 4.67 -7.69
CA ASN A 41 -23.76 4.31 -9.05
C ASN A 41 -23.73 5.53 -9.99
N SER A 42 -23.27 5.33 -11.23
CA SER A 42 -23.12 6.39 -12.22
C SER A 42 -24.41 7.12 -12.59
N ALA A 43 -25.58 6.48 -12.42
CA ALA A 43 -26.87 7.12 -12.74
C ALA A 43 -27.37 8.04 -11.61
N ASN A 44 -26.93 7.83 -10.36
CA ASN A 44 -27.41 8.57 -9.19
C ASN A 44 -26.33 9.34 -8.43
N ILE A 45 -25.10 9.33 -8.91
CA ILE A 45 -23.95 9.95 -8.23
C ILE A 45 -24.18 11.45 -7.94
N GLY A 46 -24.96 12.15 -8.75
CA GLY A 46 -25.31 13.56 -8.51
C GLY A 46 -26.13 13.80 -7.24
N ARG A 47 -26.70 12.73 -6.64
CA ARG A 47 -27.42 12.77 -5.35
C ARG A 47 -26.53 12.42 -4.16
N LEU A 48 -25.23 12.13 -4.39
CA LEU A 48 -24.29 11.84 -3.31
C LEU A 48 -23.99 13.11 -2.51
N ALA A 49 -24.24 13.09 -1.22
CA ALA A 49 -24.06 14.22 -0.33
C ALA A 49 -23.34 13.82 0.96
N LEU A 50 -22.75 14.79 1.63
CA LEU A 50 -22.13 14.62 2.93
C LEU A 50 -23.18 14.14 3.95
N ALA A 51 -22.91 13.00 4.60
CA ALA A 51 -23.72 12.46 5.67
C ALA A 51 -23.24 12.96 7.04
N TRP A 52 -21.94 12.86 7.26
CA TRP A 52 -21.26 13.34 8.45
C TRP A 52 -19.76 13.52 8.17
N PHE A 53 -19.07 14.19 9.09
CA PHE A 53 -17.62 14.21 9.16
C PHE A 53 -17.16 14.12 10.62
N TYR A 54 -15.97 13.55 10.82
CA TYR A 54 -15.27 13.54 12.09
C TYR A 54 -13.92 14.21 11.92
N ARG A 55 -13.67 15.27 12.68
CA ARG A 55 -12.39 15.97 12.70
C ARG A 55 -11.61 15.57 13.97
N ILE A 56 -10.36 15.20 13.81
CA ILE A 56 -9.46 14.91 14.92
C ILE A 56 -9.34 16.16 15.81
N GLN A 57 -9.60 15.98 17.10
CA GLN A 57 -9.54 17.02 18.12
C GLN A 57 -8.58 16.62 19.22
N ASN A 58 -8.04 17.62 19.96
CA ASN A 58 -7.20 17.41 21.14
C ASN A 58 -5.90 16.63 20.87
N VAL A 59 -5.44 16.61 19.62
CA VAL A 59 -4.15 16.10 19.21
C VAL A 59 -3.33 17.27 18.68
N GLY A 60 -2.21 17.56 19.31
CA GLY A 60 -1.30 18.64 18.88
C GLY A 60 -0.59 18.30 17.57
N PRO A 61 0.19 19.28 17.03
CA PRO A 61 1.05 19.02 15.88
C PRO A 61 1.99 17.85 16.16
N GLN A 62 2.05 16.91 15.21
CA GLN A 62 2.93 15.76 15.32
C GLN A 62 4.37 16.16 14.98
N ARG A 63 5.32 15.68 15.79
CA ARG A 63 6.75 15.98 15.63
C ARG A 63 7.25 15.61 14.24
N GLY A 64 7.81 16.57 13.52
CA GLY A 64 8.43 16.39 12.19
C GLY A 64 7.45 16.32 11.01
N VAL A 65 6.13 16.30 11.25
CA VAL A 65 5.11 16.18 10.16
C VAL A 65 4.02 17.24 10.24
N GLY A 66 3.96 18.03 11.29
CA GLY A 66 2.96 19.10 11.43
C GLY A 66 1.58 18.60 11.87
N ASN A 67 0.51 19.09 11.23
CA ASN A 67 -0.85 18.73 11.61
C ASN A 67 -1.14 17.24 11.39
N PRO A 68 -1.96 16.61 12.26
CA PRO A 68 -2.40 15.24 12.09
C PRO A 68 -2.99 14.99 10.70
N THR A 69 -2.64 13.87 10.09
CA THR A 69 -3.15 13.48 8.77
C THR A 69 -3.58 12.03 8.79
N ILE A 70 -4.85 11.78 8.40
CA ILE A 70 -5.43 10.44 8.34
C ILE A 70 -4.93 9.74 7.07
N LYS A 71 -3.81 9.00 7.18
CA LYS A 71 -3.26 8.16 6.10
C LYS A 71 -3.76 6.72 6.17
N SER A 72 -4.47 6.37 7.24
CA SER A 72 -5.04 5.04 7.44
C SER A 72 -6.28 4.83 6.57
N THR A 73 -6.46 3.61 6.06
CA THR A 73 -7.77 3.16 5.58
C THR A 73 -8.60 2.72 6.78
N PRO A 74 -9.76 3.33 7.06
CA PRO A 74 -10.62 2.89 8.14
C PRO A 74 -11.12 1.45 7.91
N LEU A 75 -11.05 0.60 8.94
CA LEU A 75 -11.80 -0.65 8.94
C LEU A 75 -13.25 -0.34 9.28
N MET A 76 -14.20 -0.94 8.56
CA MET A 76 -15.62 -0.92 8.95
C MET A 76 -16.07 -2.32 9.31
N VAL A 77 -16.35 -2.55 10.58
CA VAL A 77 -16.80 -3.85 11.13
C VAL A 77 -17.94 -3.61 12.11
N ASN A 78 -19.06 -4.29 11.89
CA ASN A 78 -20.24 -4.26 12.76
C ASN A 78 -20.75 -2.84 13.09
N GLY A 79 -20.71 -1.92 12.11
CA GLY A 79 -21.22 -0.56 12.26
C GLY A 79 -20.25 0.42 12.95
N ILE A 80 -19.03 0.00 13.22
CA ILE A 80 -17.96 0.83 13.79
C ILE A 80 -16.85 1.02 12.75
N LEU A 81 -16.36 2.25 12.64
CA LEU A 81 -15.17 2.60 11.87
C LEU A 81 -13.97 2.73 12.82
N TYR A 82 -12.90 2.00 12.51
CA TYR A 82 -11.63 2.07 13.24
C TYR A 82 -10.57 2.67 12.34
N PHE A 83 -9.92 3.74 12.79
CA PHE A 83 -8.87 4.41 12.02
C PHE A 83 -7.75 4.91 12.93
N THR A 84 -6.63 5.34 12.34
CA THR A 84 -5.41 5.73 13.05
C THR A 84 -4.77 6.97 12.47
N ILE A 85 -3.96 7.64 13.30
CA ILE A 85 -2.78 8.38 12.92
C ILE A 85 -1.57 7.72 13.62
N PRO A 86 -0.32 8.15 13.42
CA PRO A 86 0.85 7.40 13.92
C PRO A 86 0.80 6.92 15.37
N ASP A 87 0.33 7.75 16.28
CA ASP A 87 0.33 7.53 17.73
C ASP A 87 -1.08 7.44 18.36
N HIS A 88 -2.12 7.38 17.52
CA HIS A 88 -3.50 7.34 18.00
C HIS A 88 -4.38 6.37 17.21
N ALA A 89 -5.37 5.79 17.87
CA ALA A 89 -6.44 4.99 17.26
C ALA A 89 -7.81 5.42 17.77
N TRP A 90 -8.81 5.38 16.88
CA TRP A 90 -10.21 5.72 17.18
C TRP A 90 -11.17 4.64 16.75
N ALA A 91 -12.28 4.54 17.48
CA ALA A 91 -13.52 3.94 17.02
C ALA A 91 -14.61 5.00 16.97
N ILE A 92 -15.32 5.05 15.86
CA ILE A 92 -16.47 5.96 15.67
C ILE A 92 -17.67 5.19 15.13
N ASP A 93 -18.88 5.61 15.49
CA ASP A 93 -20.12 5.08 14.90
C ASP A 93 -20.14 5.38 13.40
N ALA A 94 -20.21 4.33 12.56
CA ALA A 94 -20.14 4.47 11.11
C ALA A 94 -21.37 5.17 10.50
N ARG A 95 -22.46 5.32 11.25
CA ARG A 95 -23.69 5.98 10.83
C ARG A 95 -23.70 7.47 11.12
N THR A 96 -23.14 7.88 12.29
CA THR A 96 -23.25 9.25 12.81
C THR A 96 -21.93 10.01 12.81
N GLY A 97 -20.79 9.31 12.81
CA GLY A 97 -19.47 9.88 13.00
C GLY A 97 -19.15 10.23 14.46
N GLU A 98 -19.99 9.83 15.42
CA GLU A 98 -19.75 10.06 16.85
C GLU A 98 -18.61 9.16 17.36
N GLU A 99 -17.74 9.73 18.19
CA GLU A 99 -16.65 9.00 18.82
C GLU A 99 -17.17 7.99 19.84
N VAL A 100 -16.74 6.74 19.72
CA VAL A 100 -17.03 5.67 20.68
C VAL A 100 -15.91 5.57 21.70
N TRP A 101 -14.66 5.55 21.22
CA TRP A 101 -13.48 5.60 22.06
C TRP A 101 -12.27 6.12 21.29
N HIS A 102 -11.27 6.58 22.04
CA HIS A 102 -9.99 7.06 21.56
C HIS A 102 -8.86 6.46 22.41
N TYR A 103 -7.84 5.92 21.74
CA TYR A 103 -6.61 5.43 22.34
C TYR A 103 -5.43 6.30 21.91
N GLY A 104 -4.63 6.79 22.88
CA GLY A 104 -3.43 7.58 22.63
C GLY A 104 -2.19 6.86 23.12
N TRP A 105 -1.17 6.74 22.29
CA TRP A 105 0.15 6.23 22.61
C TRP A 105 1.08 7.40 22.94
N GLN A 106 1.79 7.30 24.08
CA GLN A 106 2.83 8.28 24.40
C GLN A 106 4.11 7.89 23.66
N ASP A 107 4.32 8.55 22.52
CA ASP A 107 5.49 8.35 21.68
C ASP A 107 6.79 8.67 22.41
N LYS A 108 7.72 7.72 22.38
CA LYS A 108 9.06 7.86 22.97
C LYS A 108 10.16 7.94 21.91
N GLY A 109 9.80 7.81 20.63
CA GLY A 109 10.74 7.76 19.53
C GLY A 109 10.04 7.46 18.20
N GLY A 110 10.81 7.03 17.20
CA GLY A 110 10.32 6.69 15.87
C GLY A 110 9.96 7.90 14.99
N HIS A 111 9.34 7.63 13.85
CA HIS A 111 8.93 8.65 12.89
C HIS A 111 7.41 8.71 12.75
N LEU A 112 6.86 9.91 12.82
CA LEU A 112 5.41 10.17 12.73
C LEU A 112 4.93 10.38 11.28
N VAL A 113 5.65 9.84 10.28
CA VAL A 113 5.35 10.03 8.84
C VAL A 113 3.98 9.52 8.41
N GLY A 114 3.39 8.60 9.16
CA GLY A 114 2.04 8.08 8.91
C GLY A 114 1.81 6.74 9.60
N ASN A 115 0.53 6.36 9.70
CA ASN A 115 0.07 5.02 10.05
C ASN A 115 -0.99 4.62 9.04
N ARG A 116 -0.96 3.37 8.52
CA ARG A 116 -1.84 2.91 7.44
C ARG A 116 -3.12 2.27 7.95
N GLY A 117 -3.23 2.02 9.25
CA GLY A 117 -4.45 1.51 9.86
C GLY A 117 -4.22 0.36 10.84
N LEU A 118 -5.28 -0.35 11.10
CA LEU A 118 -5.37 -1.45 12.07
C LEU A 118 -5.53 -2.79 11.35
N GLY A 119 -5.13 -3.88 12.01
CA GLY A 119 -5.61 -5.22 11.76
C GLY A 119 -6.71 -5.60 12.77
N MET A 120 -7.56 -6.58 12.43
CA MET A 120 -8.58 -7.10 13.35
C MET A 120 -8.65 -8.62 13.30
N TYR A 121 -8.68 -9.25 14.49
CA TYR A 121 -8.90 -10.68 14.67
C TYR A 121 -9.89 -10.91 15.82
N GLY A 122 -11.06 -11.48 15.52
CA GLY A 122 -12.13 -11.58 16.49
C GLY A 122 -12.57 -10.20 17.01
N GLU A 123 -12.49 -10.00 18.30
CA GLU A 123 -12.80 -8.73 18.98
C GLU A 123 -11.56 -7.90 19.34
N TRP A 124 -10.39 -8.24 18.76
CA TRP A 124 -9.11 -7.58 19.02
C TRP A 124 -8.62 -6.83 17.81
N LEU A 125 -8.24 -5.56 18.03
CA LEU A 125 -7.55 -4.72 17.08
C LEU A 125 -6.04 -4.78 17.32
N TYR A 126 -5.27 -4.64 16.24
CA TYR A 126 -3.81 -4.60 16.28
C TYR A 126 -3.32 -3.29 15.70
N PHE A 127 -2.48 -2.62 16.45
CA PHE A 127 -1.96 -1.30 16.18
C PHE A 127 -0.43 -1.30 16.24
N MET A 128 0.23 -0.67 15.25
CA MET A 128 1.68 -0.44 15.25
C MET A 128 1.96 0.99 15.66
N THR A 129 2.72 1.18 16.73
CA THR A 129 3.14 2.51 17.17
C THR A 129 4.36 3.01 16.39
N PRO A 130 4.62 4.34 16.32
CA PRO A 130 5.75 4.90 15.58
C PRO A 130 7.12 4.39 16.06
N ASP A 131 7.25 4.09 17.35
CA ASP A 131 8.42 3.51 18.00
C ASP A 131 8.42 1.97 18.03
N CYS A 132 7.66 1.35 17.11
CA CYS A 132 7.61 -0.09 16.84
C CYS A 132 7.17 -0.97 18.02
N TRP A 133 6.14 -0.56 18.73
CA TRP A 133 5.38 -1.49 19.56
C TRP A 133 4.18 -2.04 18.80
N PHE A 134 3.93 -3.31 18.95
CA PHE A 134 2.74 -4.01 18.49
C PHE A 134 1.77 -4.10 19.65
N VAL A 135 0.64 -3.42 19.53
CA VAL A 135 -0.35 -3.25 20.61
C VAL A 135 -1.65 -3.95 20.22
N SER A 136 -2.21 -4.73 21.14
CA SER A 136 -3.56 -5.29 21.00
C SER A 136 -4.55 -4.49 21.82
N LEU A 137 -5.64 -4.03 21.18
CA LEU A 137 -6.70 -3.26 21.78
C LEU A 137 -8.03 -4.01 21.69
N ASN A 138 -8.88 -3.90 22.71
CA ASN A 138 -10.26 -4.38 22.63
C ASN A 138 -11.05 -3.47 21.68
N ALA A 139 -11.73 -4.06 20.68
CA ALA A 139 -12.48 -3.30 19.68
C ALA A 139 -13.67 -2.54 20.26
N LYS A 140 -14.25 -3.02 21.39
CA LYS A 140 -15.44 -2.43 22.01
C LYS A 140 -15.13 -1.14 22.80
N ASP A 141 -14.00 -1.10 23.52
CA ASP A 141 -13.72 -0.02 24.47
C ASP A 141 -12.30 0.57 24.37
N GLY A 142 -11.49 0.11 23.39
CA GLY A 142 -10.15 0.61 23.16
C GLY A 142 -9.12 0.26 24.22
N LYS A 143 -9.48 -0.57 25.24
CA LYS A 143 -8.54 -0.95 26.28
C LYS A 143 -7.44 -1.84 25.75
N GLU A 144 -6.21 -1.53 26.18
CA GLU A 144 -5.04 -2.31 25.84
C GLU A 144 -5.10 -3.69 26.54
N ARG A 145 -4.94 -4.76 25.71
CA ARG A 145 -4.80 -6.13 26.18
C ARG A 145 -3.36 -6.47 26.51
N TRP A 146 -2.47 -6.17 25.58
CA TRP A 146 -1.02 -6.35 25.70
C TRP A 146 -0.27 -5.50 24.67
N ARG A 147 1.05 -5.36 24.89
CA ARG A 147 1.99 -4.76 23.94
C ARG A 147 3.27 -5.57 23.84
N LYS A 148 3.87 -5.63 22.66
CA LYS A 148 5.13 -6.33 22.38
C LYS A 148 6.05 -5.45 21.55
N LYS A 149 7.33 -5.38 21.90
CA LYS A 149 8.32 -4.67 21.09
C LYS A 149 8.59 -5.46 19.81
N VAL A 150 8.61 -4.79 18.66
CA VAL A 150 8.89 -5.37 17.35
C VAL A 150 10.32 -5.11 16.93
N ALA A 151 10.75 -3.85 17.03
CA ALA A 151 12.09 -3.41 16.67
C ALA A 151 12.54 -2.30 17.64
N ASP A 152 13.85 -2.07 17.73
CA ASP A 152 14.42 -1.06 18.59
C ASP A 152 14.50 0.28 17.86
N GLU A 153 13.76 1.29 18.34
CA GLU A 153 13.77 2.65 17.81
C GLU A 153 15.16 3.33 17.96
N LYS A 154 16.01 2.85 18.88
CA LYS A 154 17.38 3.36 19.01
C LYS A 154 18.26 2.95 17.83
N MET A 155 17.92 1.87 17.16
CA MET A 155 18.47 1.48 15.87
C MET A 155 17.76 2.17 14.71
N GLN A 156 16.89 3.16 14.99
CA GLN A 156 16.16 4.00 14.07
C GLN A 156 15.07 3.28 13.26
N TYR A 157 14.63 2.11 13.71
CA TYR A 157 13.40 1.51 13.19
C TYR A 157 12.19 2.36 13.57
N PHE A 158 11.23 2.41 12.66
CA PHE A 158 9.90 2.97 12.88
C PHE A 158 8.84 2.09 12.22
N CYS A 159 7.58 2.22 12.63
CA CYS A 159 6.54 1.34 12.12
C CYS A 159 5.32 2.12 11.62
N THR A 160 4.89 1.83 10.40
CA THR A 160 3.82 2.54 9.70
C THR A 160 2.81 1.61 9.04
N ALA A 161 3.11 0.32 8.91
CA ALA A 161 2.24 -0.65 8.24
C ALA A 161 0.94 -0.90 9.01
N ALA A 162 -0.17 -1.06 8.30
CA ALA A 162 -1.35 -1.69 8.89
C ALA A 162 -1.06 -3.19 9.06
N PRO A 163 -1.24 -3.79 10.26
CA PRO A 163 -1.08 -5.22 10.43
C PRO A 163 -2.05 -6.00 9.55
N LEU A 164 -1.54 -6.99 8.80
CA LEU A 164 -2.36 -7.87 7.97
C LEU A 164 -2.66 -9.17 8.71
N VAL A 165 -3.92 -9.39 9.06
CA VAL A 165 -4.35 -10.62 9.73
C VAL A 165 -4.63 -11.70 8.70
N VAL A 166 -3.96 -12.85 8.82
CA VAL A 166 -4.12 -14.03 7.95
C VAL A 166 -4.22 -15.27 8.82
N LYS A 167 -5.38 -15.93 8.83
CA LYS A 167 -5.62 -17.08 9.71
C LYS A 167 -5.34 -16.75 11.19
N ASN A 168 -4.41 -17.48 11.82
CA ASN A 168 -3.90 -17.27 13.17
C ASN A 168 -2.55 -16.52 13.21
N HIS A 169 -2.31 -15.67 12.22
CA HIS A 169 -1.09 -14.87 12.09
C HIS A 169 -1.45 -13.39 11.93
N VAL A 170 -0.68 -12.52 12.55
CA VAL A 170 -0.70 -11.09 12.30
C VAL A 170 0.65 -10.69 11.69
N MET A 171 0.62 -10.31 10.40
CA MET A 171 1.82 -9.90 9.69
C MET A 171 2.18 -8.46 10.05
N VAL A 172 3.42 -8.24 10.45
CA VAL A 172 3.92 -6.96 10.95
C VAL A 172 5.24 -6.62 10.25
N GLY A 173 5.22 -5.52 9.49
CA GLY A 173 6.40 -4.99 8.80
C GLY A 173 7.03 -3.81 9.53
N VAL A 174 8.25 -3.45 9.11
CA VAL A 174 9.04 -2.35 9.69
C VAL A 174 9.49 -1.34 8.63
N GLY A 175 9.72 -0.11 9.05
CA GLY A 175 10.42 0.96 8.33
C GLY A 175 11.79 1.24 8.95
N GLY A 176 12.60 2.03 8.27
CA GLY A 176 13.97 2.36 8.69
C GLY A 176 14.92 2.51 7.49
N ASP A 177 14.36 2.80 6.33
CA ASP A 177 15.02 2.77 5.02
C ASP A 177 16.25 3.68 4.87
N ALA A 178 16.34 4.76 5.61
CA ALA A 178 17.47 5.68 5.52
C ALA A 178 18.53 5.46 6.61
N MET A 179 18.41 4.38 7.39
CA MET A 179 19.10 4.27 8.68
C MET A 179 20.04 3.07 8.77
N ASP A 180 20.45 2.51 7.63
CA ASP A 180 21.42 1.42 7.54
C ASP A 180 21.09 0.20 8.42
N VAL A 181 19.80 -0.15 8.49
CA VAL A 181 19.32 -1.35 9.20
C VAL A 181 18.62 -2.29 8.25
N PRO A 182 18.72 -3.62 8.43
CA PRO A 182 18.05 -4.60 7.56
C PRO A 182 16.56 -4.67 7.87
N GLY A 183 15.74 -4.78 6.84
CA GLY A 183 14.30 -4.99 6.97
C GLY A 183 13.95 -6.43 7.35
N PHE A 184 12.73 -6.62 7.85
CA PHE A 184 12.16 -7.94 8.11
C PHE A 184 10.63 -7.90 8.12
N LEU A 185 10.01 -9.08 8.01
CA LEU A 185 8.58 -9.29 8.19
C LEU A 185 8.37 -10.36 9.26
N ASP A 186 7.57 -10.03 10.28
CA ASP A 186 7.14 -10.97 11.30
C ASP A 186 5.72 -11.47 11.04
N ALA A 187 5.47 -12.76 11.25
CA ALA A 187 4.16 -13.26 11.63
C ALA A 187 4.10 -13.42 13.15
N ARG A 188 3.09 -12.85 13.75
CA ARG A 188 2.90 -12.87 15.20
C ARG A 188 1.59 -13.54 15.58
N ASP A 189 1.62 -14.19 16.73
CA ASP A 189 0.45 -14.83 17.31
C ASP A 189 -0.58 -13.76 17.72
N PRO A 190 -1.85 -13.85 17.28
CA PRO A 190 -2.88 -12.88 17.62
C PRO A 190 -3.24 -12.87 19.11
N GLU A 191 -3.03 -13.97 19.84
CA GLU A 191 -3.38 -14.06 21.26
C GLU A 191 -2.28 -13.50 22.16
N THR A 192 -1.02 -13.77 21.84
CA THR A 192 0.11 -13.43 22.71
C THR A 192 1.01 -12.31 22.17
N GLY A 193 0.96 -12.03 20.86
CA GLY A 193 1.84 -11.09 20.17
C GLY A 193 3.25 -11.61 19.92
N ASP A 194 3.53 -12.87 20.29
CA ASP A 194 4.86 -13.48 20.13
C ASP A 194 5.14 -13.82 18.67
N VAL A 195 6.41 -13.81 18.29
CA VAL A 195 6.85 -14.13 16.92
C VAL A 195 6.65 -15.62 16.66
N GLN A 196 5.87 -15.95 15.63
CA GLN A 196 5.71 -17.32 15.13
C GLN A 196 6.79 -17.66 14.11
N TRP A 197 7.07 -16.71 13.20
CA TRP A 197 8.21 -16.77 12.28
C TRP A 197 8.65 -15.35 11.89
N ARG A 198 9.92 -15.22 11.46
CA ARG A 198 10.50 -14.00 10.89
C ARG A 198 11.16 -14.32 9.56
N TRP A 199 10.90 -13.50 8.56
CA TRP A 199 11.60 -13.48 7.29
C TRP A 199 12.43 -12.20 7.18
N ASN A 200 13.73 -12.31 6.88
CA ASN A 200 14.64 -11.17 6.73
C ASN A 200 14.71 -10.78 5.24
N THR A 201 14.72 -9.48 4.97
CA THR A 201 14.78 -8.94 3.60
C THR A 201 16.18 -8.93 3.01
N THR A 202 17.20 -9.09 3.83
CA THR A 202 18.58 -9.33 3.41
C THR A 202 19.03 -10.71 3.84
N PRO A 203 19.71 -11.47 2.98
CA PRO A 203 20.17 -12.81 3.33
C PRO A 203 21.35 -12.76 4.33
N ARG A 204 21.54 -13.84 5.06
CA ARG A 204 22.76 -14.05 5.84
C ARG A 204 23.84 -14.70 4.98
N LYS A 205 25.09 -14.65 5.45
CA LYS A 205 26.20 -15.31 4.76
C LYS A 205 25.90 -16.80 4.52
N GLY A 206 25.95 -17.20 3.24
CA GLY A 206 25.69 -18.57 2.81
C GLY A 206 24.22 -18.91 2.54
N GLU A 207 23.29 -18.00 2.80
CA GLU A 207 21.90 -18.17 2.38
C GLU A 207 21.71 -17.81 0.89
N PRO A 208 20.69 -18.34 0.22
CA PRO A 208 20.34 -17.93 -1.14
C PRO A 208 20.16 -16.40 -1.24
N GLY A 209 20.70 -15.78 -2.30
CA GLY A 209 20.69 -14.34 -2.47
C GLY A 209 21.92 -13.60 -1.94
N ALA A 210 22.72 -14.23 -1.05
CA ALA A 210 23.93 -13.62 -0.49
C ALA A 210 25.00 -13.35 -1.56
N GLU A 211 25.00 -14.13 -2.64
CA GLU A 211 25.87 -13.95 -3.79
C GLU A 211 25.61 -12.66 -4.58
N THR A 212 24.50 -11.98 -4.32
CA THR A 212 24.11 -10.71 -4.93
C THR A 212 24.58 -9.48 -4.14
N TRP A 213 25.31 -9.72 -3.05
CA TRP A 213 25.88 -8.70 -2.17
C TRP A 213 27.39 -8.82 -2.13
N PRO A 214 28.14 -7.72 -2.02
CA PRO A 214 29.60 -7.76 -2.07
C PRO A 214 30.23 -8.44 -0.84
N ASN A 215 29.61 -8.34 0.32
CA ASN A 215 30.13 -8.87 1.59
C ASN A 215 29.02 -8.93 2.67
N PRO A 216 29.26 -9.61 3.80
CA PRO A 216 28.31 -9.68 4.91
C PRO A 216 27.93 -8.33 5.53
N GLN A 217 28.88 -7.39 5.63
CA GLN A 217 28.62 -6.08 6.20
C GLN A 217 27.56 -5.30 5.39
N ALA A 218 27.61 -5.35 4.06
CA ALA A 218 26.60 -4.72 3.22
C ALA A 218 25.20 -5.33 3.44
N MET A 219 25.11 -6.64 3.74
CA MET A 219 23.84 -7.29 4.07
C MET A 219 23.30 -6.88 5.46
N GLU A 220 24.18 -6.70 6.44
CA GLU A 220 23.82 -6.28 7.80
C GLU A 220 23.25 -4.87 7.86
N HIS A 221 23.55 -4.05 6.85
CA HIS A 221 23.06 -2.66 6.71
C HIS A 221 22.09 -2.49 5.53
N GLY A 222 21.64 -3.58 4.93
CA GLY A 222 21.14 -3.65 3.57
C GLY A 222 19.77 -3.03 3.27
N GLY A 223 18.98 -2.57 4.24
CA GLY A 223 17.65 -1.99 3.97
C GLY A 223 16.58 -3.03 3.63
N GLY A 224 15.73 -2.74 2.64
CA GLY A 224 14.67 -3.66 2.22
C GLY A 224 13.44 -3.63 3.14
N MET A 225 13.01 -2.45 3.58
CA MET A 225 11.93 -2.29 4.56
C MET A 225 10.58 -2.83 4.07
N THR A 226 9.77 -3.32 5.00
CA THR A 226 8.45 -3.96 4.75
C THR A 226 7.30 -3.08 5.24
N TRP A 227 7.43 -1.77 5.08
CA TRP A 227 6.62 -0.74 5.72
C TRP A 227 5.19 -0.56 5.17
N MET A 228 4.80 -1.33 4.15
CA MET A 228 3.43 -1.38 3.63
C MET A 228 2.81 -2.77 3.84
N PRO A 229 1.48 -2.88 3.99
CA PRO A 229 0.82 -4.18 4.06
C PRO A 229 0.84 -4.89 2.70
N GLY A 230 1.04 -6.20 2.75
CA GLY A 230 0.92 -7.09 1.60
C GLY A 230 -0.50 -7.56 1.32
N THR A 231 -0.62 -8.61 0.52
CA THR A 231 -1.87 -9.29 0.16
C THR A 231 -1.76 -10.80 0.40
N TYR A 232 -2.89 -11.51 0.40
CA TYR A 232 -2.95 -12.94 0.71
C TYR A 232 -3.82 -13.70 -0.29
N ASP A 233 -3.31 -14.80 -0.80
CA ASP A 233 -4.08 -15.78 -1.60
C ASP A 233 -4.42 -16.99 -0.71
N PRO A 234 -5.68 -17.18 -0.30
CA PRO A 234 -6.07 -18.31 0.53
C PRO A 234 -5.98 -19.66 -0.19
N ASP A 235 -6.13 -19.70 -1.52
CA ASP A 235 -6.06 -20.93 -2.31
C ASP A 235 -4.63 -21.48 -2.40
N LEU A 236 -3.65 -20.57 -2.53
CA LEU A 236 -2.22 -20.92 -2.60
C LEU A 236 -1.55 -20.90 -1.22
N ASN A 237 -2.22 -20.35 -0.21
CA ASN A 237 -1.67 -20.08 1.11
C ASN A 237 -0.38 -19.25 1.08
N LEU A 238 -0.35 -18.24 0.19
CA LEU A 238 0.77 -17.35 0.00
C LEU A 238 0.41 -15.91 0.36
N ILE A 239 1.30 -15.26 1.12
CA ILE A 239 1.32 -13.81 1.23
C ILE A 239 2.27 -13.24 0.19
N TYR A 240 1.90 -12.09 -0.39
CA TYR A 240 2.74 -11.34 -1.31
C TYR A 240 3.09 -10.02 -0.66
N TRP A 241 4.39 -9.75 -0.57
CA TRP A 241 4.87 -8.57 0.14
C TRP A 241 5.91 -7.82 -0.69
N GLY A 242 5.82 -6.49 -0.68
CA GLY A 242 6.81 -5.63 -1.29
C GLY A 242 7.93 -5.28 -0.30
N THR A 243 9.15 -5.12 -0.80
CA THR A 243 10.31 -4.69 -0.01
C THR A 243 10.86 -3.37 -0.50
N GLY A 244 11.37 -2.57 0.41
CA GLY A 244 11.95 -1.26 0.14
C GLY A 244 13.31 -1.32 -0.54
N ASN A 245 13.86 -0.14 -0.78
CA ASN A 245 15.18 0.06 -1.38
C ASN A 245 16.31 -0.56 -0.55
N PRO A 246 17.46 -0.88 -1.18
CA PRO A 246 18.69 -1.20 -0.46
C PRO A 246 19.36 0.06 0.12
N ASN A 247 20.21 -0.11 1.14
CA ASN A 247 21.03 0.94 1.73
C ASN A 247 22.53 0.76 1.42
N PRO A 248 23.29 1.86 1.21
CA PRO A 248 22.87 3.26 1.10
C PRO A 248 21.94 3.49 -0.10
N VAL A 249 21.00 4.44 0.02
CA VAL A 249 19.89 4.57 -0.95
C VAL A 249 20.38 4.91 -2.36
N PHE A 250 21.10 6.04 -2.54
CA PHE A 250 21.58 6.50 -3.86
C PHE A 250 23.00 6.03 -4.20
N ALA A 251 23.82 5.78 -3.19
CA ALA A 251 25.24 5.43 -3.37
C ALA A 251 25.44 3.91 -3.49
N GLY A 252 25.20 3.37 -4.68
CA GLY A 252 25.28 1.93 -4.97
C GLY A 252 26.69 1.33 -5.01
N GLN A 253 27.76 2.14 -5.09
CA GLN A 253 29.14 1.68 -5.30
C GLN A 253 29.64 0.73 -4.18
N GLY A 254 29.17 0.91 -2.94
CA GLY A 254 29.55 0.06 -1.80
C GLY A 254 28.76 -1.26 -1.70
N ARG A 255 27.72 -1.42 -2.51
CA ARG A 255 26.84 -2.60 -2.47
C ARG A 255 26.59 -3.21 -3.85
N LYS A 256 27.64 -3.35 -4.64
CA LYS A 256 27.57 -3.92 -6.00
C LYS A 256 26.84 -5.26 -6.02
N GLY A 257 26.05 -5.49 -7.07
CA GLY A 257 25.20 -6.66 -7.26
C GLY A 257 23.71 -6.30 -7.18
N ALA A 258 22.82 -7.27 -7.38
CA ALA A 258 21.38 -7.03 -7.43
C ALA A 258 20.75 -6.68 -6.06
N ASN A 259 21.43 -6.99 -4.95
CA ASN A 259 21.01 -6.73 -3.57
C ASN A 259 19.68 -7.40 -3.20
N LEU A 260 19.56 -8.71 -3.46
CA LEU A 260 18.38 -9.48 -3.10
C LEU A 260 18.20 -9.53 -1.56
N TRP A 261 17.01 -9.38 -1.06
CA TRP A 261 15.68 -9.23 -1.70
C TRP A 261 15.09 -7.84 -1.43
N THR A 262 15.90 -6.81 -1.62
CA THR A 262 15.44 -5.42 -1.61
C THR A 262 14.74 -5.08 -2.92
N ALA A 263 13.91 -4.04 -2.92
CA ALA A 263 13.15 -3.54 -4.08
C ALA A 263 12.46 -4.67 -4.87
N SER A 264 11.83 -5.62 -4.15
CA SER A 264 11.29 -6.88 -4.68
C SER A 264 9.84 -7.11 -4.28
N ILE A 265 9.14 -7.95 -5.05
CA ILE A 265 7.94 -8.65 -4.63
C ILE A 265 8.35 -10.06 -4.20
N VAL A 266 7.98 -10.46 -3.01
CA VAL A 266 8.22 -11.81 -2.50
C VAL A 266 6.92 -12.54 -2.23
N ALA A 267 6.87 -13.83 -2.53
CA ALA A 267 5.78 -14.72 -2.13
C ALA A 267 6.27 -15.64 -1.01
N LEU A 268 5.65 -15.52 0.15
CA LEU A 268 5.98 -16.31 1.32
C LEU A 268 4.81 -17.23 1.68
N ASN A 269 5.10 -18.44 2.09
CA ASN A 269 4.09 -19.32 2.68
C ASN A 269 3.60 -18.69 4.00
N ALA A 270 2.31 -18.50 4.14
CA ALA A 270 1.72 -17.77 5.26
C ALA A 270 1.99 -18.42 6.63
N ASP A 271 2.04 -19.76 6.69
CA ASP A 271 2.19 -20.48 7.94
C ASP A 271 3.67 -20.60 8.39
N THR A 272 4.62 -20.54 7.44
CA THR A 272 6.03 -20.85 7.73
C THR A 272 7.01 -19.70 7.46
N GLY A 273 6.60 -18.66 6.75
CA GLY A 273 7.47 -17.58 6.29
C GLY A 273 8.50 -18.00 5.22
N LYS A 274 8.44 -19.25 4.74
CA LYS A 274 9.37 -19.72 3.70
C LYS A 274 9.05 -19.05 2.37
N MET A 275 10.05 -18.44 1.74
CA MET A 275 9.93 -17.86 0.42
C MET A 275 9.73 -18.96 -0.64
N VAL A 276 8.71 -18.77 -1.49
CA VAL A 276 8.37 -19.68 -2.61
C VAL A 276 8.95 -19.15 -3.91
N TRP A 277 8.83 -17.83 -4.12
CA TRP A 277 9.43 -17.13 -5.26
C TRP A 277 9.60 -15.64 -4.95
N TYR A 278 10.38 -14.98 -5.79
CA TYR A 278 10.53 -13.52 -5.79
C TYR A 278 10.58 -12.99 -7.24
N HIS A 279 10.29 -11.71 -7.39
CA HIS A 279 10.53 -10.92 -8.59
C HIS A 279 11.08 -9.55 -8.18
N GLN A 280 12.15 -9.08 -8.81
CA GLN A 280 12.83 -7.83 -8.45
C GLN A 280 12.65 -6.77 -9.55
N PRO A 281 11.65 -5.86 -9.45
CA PRO A 281 11.42 -4.81 -10.44
C PRO A 281 12.51 -3.75 -10.49
N SER A 282 13.30 -3.56 -9.43
CA SER A 282 14.41 -2.59 -9.40
C SER A 282 15.69 -3.27 -8.91
N PRO A 283 16.38 -4.10 -9.75
CA PRO A 283 17.67 -4.67 -9.39
C PRO A 283 18.70 -3.56 -9.14
N HIS A 284 19.50 -3.69 -8.08
CA HIS A 284 20.51 -2.68 -7.71
C HIS A 284 19.93 -1.26 -7.63
N ASP A 285 18.76 -1.09 -6.99
CA ASP A 285 18.11 0.22 -6.94
C ASP A 285 19.05 1.30 -6.35
N THR A 286 19.19 2.40 -7.04
CA THR A 286 19.99 3.58 -6.66
C THR A 286 19.18 4.87 -6.76
N HIS A 287 17.84 4.77 -6.70
CA HIS A 287 16.93 5.89 -6.96
C HIS A 287 15.86 6.07 -5.89
N ASP A 288 15.93 5.34 -4.76
CA ASP A 288 14.89 5.33 -3.74
C ASP A 288 13.55 4.77 -4.29
N TRP A 289 13.62 3.68 -5.06
CA TRP A 289 12.45 3.02 -5.61
C TRP A 289 12.08 1.76 -4.84
N ASP A 290 11.54 2.00 -3.65
CA ASP A 290 10.81 0.96 -2.95
C ASP A 290 9.87 0.21 -3.90
N ASN A 291 9.72 -1.09 -3.66
CA ASN A 291 8.74 -1.89 -4.37
C ASN A 291 7.64 -2.39 -3.43
N VAL A 292 7.17 -1.47 -2.57
CA VAL A 292 6.23 -1.76 -1.47
C VAL A 292 4.76 -1.49 -1.82
N GLU A 293 4.48 -0.98 -3.02
CA GLU A 293 3.12 -0.73 -3.48
C GLU A 293 2.29 -2.01 -3.40
N THR A 294 1.01 -1.84 -3.11
CA THR A 294 0.09 -2.98 -2.89
C THR A 294 0.13 -3.97 -4.06
N PRO A 295 0.52 -5.23 -3.86
CA PRO A 295 0.36 -6.29 -4.86
C PRO A 295 -1.13 -6.59 -5.05
N VAL A 296 -1.64 -6.49 -6.28
CA VAL A 296 -3.05 -6.70 -6.59
C VAL A 296 -3.27 -8.07 -7.23
N LEU A 297 -4.06 -8.92 -6.58
CA LEU A 297 -4.31 -10.29 -7.06
C LEU A 297 -5.47 -10.30 -8.07
N ILE A 298 -5.21 -10.81 -9.26
CA ILE A 298 -6.16 -10.86 -10.37
C ILE A 298 -6.34 -12.33 -10.82
N ASP A 299 -7.57 -12.83 -10.72
CA ASP A 299 -7.98 -14.07 -11.39
C ASP A 299 -8.70 -13.70 -12.70
N GLY A 300 -8.17 -14.15 -13.82
CA GLY A 300 -8.70 -13.74 -15.11
C GLY A 300 -8.06 -14.47 -16.28
N LEU A 301 -8.45 -14.08 -17.50
CA LEU A 301 -7.90 -14.63 -18.72
C LEU A 301 -6.66 -13.87 -19.16
N PHE A 302 -5.56 -14.58 -19.38
CA PHE A 302 -4.36 -14.05 -20.03
C PHE A 302 -4.02 -14.92 -21.24
N ASN A 303 -3.95 -14.33 -22.43
CA ASN A 303 -3.79 -15.05 -23.71
C ASN A 303 -4.78 -16.22 -23.88
N GLY A 304 -6.04 -15.96 -23.51
CA GLY A 304 -7.13 -16.95 -23.63
C GLY A 304 -7.15 -18.04 -22.56
N GLN A 305 -6.19 -18.07 -21.64
CA GLN A 305 -6.10 -19.08 -20.58
C GLN A 305 -6.39 -18.49 -19.19
N PRO A 306 -7.17 -19.17 -18.33
CA PRO A 306 -7.34 -18.76 -16.93
C PRO A 306 -5.99 -18.74 -16.21
N ARG A 307 -5.71 -17.66 -15.47
CA ARG A 307 -4.47 -17.51 -14.69
C ARG A 307 -4.73 -16.82 -13.37
N LYS A 308 -3.94 -17.22 -12.38
CA LYS A 308 -3.77 -16.52 -11.12
C LYS A 308 -2.62 -15.51 -11.28
N MET A 309 -2.92 -14.22 -11.27
CA MET A 309 -1.96 -13.15 -11.57
C MET A 309 -1.79 -12.19 -10.41
N LEU A 310 -0.67 -11.50 -10.38
CA LEU A 310 -0.36 -10.40 -9.47
C LEU A 310 0.06 -9.19 -10.31
N ALA A 311 -0.62 -8.07 -10.13
CA ALA A 311 -0.29 -6.81 -10.78
C ALA A 311 0.26 -5.80 -9.76
N GLN A 312 1.27 -5.02 -10.17
CA GLN A 312 1.79 -3.91 -9.38
C GLN A 312 2.26 -2.78 -10.31
N ALA A 313 1.93 -1.55 -9.96
CA ALA A 313 2.58 -0.36 -10.51
C ALA A 313 3.51 0.19 -9.43
N ALA A 314 4.81 0.33 -9.74
CA ALA A 314 5.85 0.63 -8.75
C ALA A 314 6.45 2.03 -8.91
N ARG A 315 7.18 2.49 -7.89
CA ARG A 315 7.85 3.81 -7.87
C ARG A 315 8.79 4.00 -9.06
N ASN A 316 9.42 2.94 -9.55
CA ASN A 316 10.31 2.95 -10.71
C ASN A 316 9.63 3.27 -12.06
N GLY A 317 8.31 3.48 -12.06
CA GLY A 317 7.51 3.80 -13.25
C GLY A 317 7.05 2.60 -14.06
N ILE A 318 7.28 1.37 -13.57
CA ILE A 318 6.95 0.14 -14.28
C ILE A 318 5.67 -0.50 -13.72
N PHE A 319 4.78 -0.89 -14.62
CA PHE A 319 3.70 -1.84 -14.36
C PHE A 319 4.19 -3.25 -14.63
N THR A 320 4.04 -4.12 -13.63
CA THR A 320 4.42 -5.54 -13.71
C THR A 320 3.19 -6.41 -13.50
N LEU A 321 3.00 -7.39 -14.39
CA LEU A 321 2.03 -8.49 -14.22
C LEU A 321 2.80 -9.79 -14.11
N LEU A 322 2.59 -10.52 -13.03
CA LEU A 322 3.23 -11.81 -12.76
C LEU A 322 2.21 -12.95 -12.75
N ASP A 323 2.64 -14.15 -13.13
CA ASP A 323 1.97 -15.38 -12.71
C ASP A 323 2.26 -15.57 -11.22
N ARG A 324 1.25 -15.39 -10.35
CA ARG A 324 1.45 -15.39 -8.89
C ARG A 324 1.71 -16.75 -8.28
N THR A 325 1.62 -17.81 -9.08
CA THR A 325 1.95 -19.17 -8.63
C THR A 325 3.46 -19.42 -8.61
N ASN A 326 4.24 -18.66 -9.39
CA ASN A 326 5.67 -18.93 -9.62
C ASN A 326 6.54 -17.68 -9.81
N GLY A 327 5.96 -16.46 -9.81
CA GLY A 327 6.68 -15.19 -9.96
C GLY A 327 7.14 -14.87 -11.40
N ARG A 328 6.76 -15.66 -12.40
CA ARG A 328 7.13 -15.39 -13.79
C ARG A 328 6.46 -14.12 -14.30
N SER A 329 7.24 -13.22 -14.91
CA SER A 329 6.70 -12.03 -15.56
C SER A 329 5.89 -12.40 -16.79
N LEU A 330 4.69 -11.82 -16.88
CA LEU A 330 3.78 -11.88 -18.04
C LEU A 330 3.82 -10.55 -18.79
N VAL A 331 3.94 -9.43 -18.07
CA VAL A 331 4.06 -8.07 -18.62
C VAL A 331 5.02 -7.28 -17.74
N THR A 332 5.93 -6.55 -18.39
CA THR A 332 6.80 -5.54 -17.77
C THR A 332 6.80 -4.32 -18.68
N LYS A 333 6.17 -3.21 -18.26
CA LYS A 333 5.99 -2.04 -19.13
C LYS A 333 5.91 -0.74 -18.33
N GLY A 334 6.56 0.32 -18.83
CA GLY A 334 6.44 1.66 -18.27
C GLY A 334 5.00 2.19 -18.37
N PHE A 335 4.45 2.71 -17.27
CA PHE A 335 3.16 3.43 -17.24
C PHE A 335 3.37 4.96 -17.18
N VAL A 336 4.60 5.40 -16.91
CA VAL A 336 5.14 6.75 -17.07
C VAL A 336 6.43 6.67 -17.88
N GLY A 337 7.14 7.80 -18.09
CA GLY A 337 8.47 7.78 -18.71
C GLY A 337 9.45 6.92 -17.92
N VAL A 338 10.22 6.09 -18.62
CA VAL A 338 11.23 5.19 -18.07
C VAL A 338 12.45 5.19 -18.99
N ASN A 339 13.60 5.68 -18.50
CA ASN A 339 14.86 5.70 -19.25
C ASN A 339 16.03 5.05 -18.48
N TRP A 340 15.76 4.50 -17.29
CA TRP A 340 16.77 3.96 -16.39
C TRP A 340 17.12 2.48 -16.66
N MET A 341 16.38 1.83 -17.57
CA MET A 341 16.62 0.44 -17.95
C MET A 341 16.88 0.30 -19.45
N MET A 342 17.76 -0.64 -19.82
CA MET A 342 18.09 -0.99 -21.20
C MET A 342 17.09 -1.98 -21.83
N GLY A 343 16.17 -2.56 -21.02
CA GLY A 343 15.23 -3.59 -21.43
C GLY A 343 14.98 -4.57 -20.30
N THR A 344 14.53 -5.78 -20.64
CA THR A 344 14.29 -6.86 -19.68
C THR A 344 15.08 -8.12 -20.06
N ASP A 345 15.45 -8.90 -19.04
CA ASP A 345 16.04 -10.22 -19.25
C ASP A 345 15.01 -11.27 -19.73
N ALA A 346 15.46 -12.51 -19.92
CA ALA A 346 14.59 -13.63 -20.35
C ALA A 346 13.51 -13.99 -19.30
N LYS A 347 13.64 -13.51 -18.06
CA LYS A 347 12.64 -13.68 -16.98
C LYS A 347 11.69 -12.49 -16.87
N GLY A 348 11.88 -11.46 -17.71
CA GLY A 348 11.11 -10.21 -17.69
C GLY A 348 11.53 -9.25 -16.56
N GLN A 349 12.69 -9.45 -15.95
CA GLN A 349 13.25 -8.51 -14.96
C GLN A 349 13.94 -7.35 -15.68
N PRO A 350 13.80 -6.11 -15.20
CA PRO A 350 14.51 -4.97 -15.78
C PRO A 350 16.02 -5.13 -15.68
N ILE A 351 16.73 -4.67 -16.72
CA ILE A 351 18.19 -4.57 -16.77
C ILE A 351 18.53 -3.08 -16.59
N PRO A 352 19.07 -2.66 -15.41
CA PRO A 352 19.43 -1.26 -15.18
C PRO A 352 20.45 -0.75 -16.21
N ASP A 353 20.32 0.53 -16.57
CA ASP A 353 21.32 1.23 -17.39
C ASP A 353 22.38 1.87 -16.48
N PRO A 354 23.65 1.42 -16.51
CA PRO A 354 24.70 2.00 -15.68
C PRO A 354 24.97 3.49 -15.97
N ALA A 355 24.59 3.97 -17.15
CA ALA A 355 24.72 5.39 -17.49
C ALA A 355 23.75 6.29 -16.71
N LYS A 356 22.72 5.69 -16.12
CA LYS A 356 21.65 6.35 -15.35
C LYS A 356 21.83 6.27 -13.85
N GLU A 357 22.86 5.58 -13.37
CA GLU A 357 23.22 5.61 -11.95
C GLU A 357 23.51 7.05 -11.48
N PRO A 358 23.20 7.41 -10.22
CA PRO A 358 23.50 8.72 -9.67
C PRO A 358 25.00 9.06 -9.77
N LYS A 359 25.29 10.33 -10.11
CA LYS A 359 26.64 10.90 -10.19
C LYS A 359 26.69 12.19 -9.40
N VAL A 360 27.88 12.66 -9.04
CA VAL A 360 28.07 13.93 -8.31
C VAL A 360 27.54 15.12 -9.14
N ASP A 361 27.72 15.10 -10.44
CA ASP A 361 27.22 16.12 -11.39
C ASP A 361 25.78 15.87 -11.85
N GLY A 362 25.14 14.81 -11.36
CA GLY A 362 23.74 14.45 -11.60
C GLY A 362 23.52 13.53 -12.79
N SER A 363 22.44 12.76 -12.72
CA SER A 363 21.94 11.89 -13.80
C SER A 363 20.46 12.18 -14.06
N LEU A 364 20.11 12.44 -15.32
CA LEU A 364 18.73 12.71 -15.73
C LEU A 364 17.94 11.41 -15.85
N ILE A 365 16.84 11.33 -15.09
CA ILE A 365 15.95 10.18 -15.02
C ILE A 365 14.53 10.61 -15.43
N ASP A 366 13.89 9.87 -16.34
CA ASP A 366 12.52 10.15 -16.80
C ASP A 366 11.43 9.78 -15.80
N THR A 367 11.79 9.17 -14.66
CA THR A 367 10.90 8.96 -13.54
C THR A 367 11.07 10.13 -12.56
N PRO A 368 10.00 10.83 -12.15
CA PRO A 368 10.12 11.98 -11.24
C PRO A 368 10.69 11.61 -9.88
N ALA A 369 11.27 12.57 -9.18
CA ALA A 369 11.72 12.40 -7.80
C ALA A 369 10.57 11.90 -6.91
N GLY A 370 10.87 10.91 -6.05
CA GLY A 370 9.90 10.22 -5.23
C GLY A 370 9.05 9.17 -5.98
N GLY A 371 9.39 8.89 -7.26
CA GLY A 371 8.82 7.82 -8.07
C GLY A 371 7.65 8.22 -8.96
N GLY A 372 7.32 7.35 -9.92
CA GLY A 372 6.17 7.47 -10.80
C GLY A 372 4.84 7.29 -10.07
N THR A 373 4.82 6.53 -8.98
CA THR A 373 3.74 6.42 -7.99
C THR A 373 4.36 6.24 -6.60
N ASN A 374 3.54 6.01 -5.58
CA ASN A 374 4.01 5.71 -4.23
C ASN A 374 2.96 4.85 -3.48
N TRP A 375 3.11 4.68 -2.17
CA TRP A 375 2.35 3.81 -1.27
C TRP A 375 0.81 3.85 -1.35
N PRO A 376 0.12 4.96 -1.71
CA PRO A 376 -1.33 4.97 -1.71
C PRO A 376 -1.91 3.90 -2.63
N PRO A 377 -2.93 3.17 -2.15
CA PRO A 377 -3.33 1.94 -2.82
C PRO A 377 -3.97 2.21 -4.18
N PRO A 378 -3.60 1.43 -5.22
CA PRO A 378 -4.26 1.41 -6.52
C PRO A 378 -5.64 0.74 -6.42
N SER A 379 -6.33 0.62 -7.56
CA SER A 379 -7.51 -0.22 -7.66
C SER A 379 -7.51 -1.02 -8.96
N PHE A 380 -8.07 -2.22 -8.94
CA PHE A 380 -8.35 -3.01 -10.15
C PHE A 380 -9.85 -3.29 -10.25
N ASN A 381 -10.45 -2.95 -11.37
CA ASN A 381 -11.86 -3.21 -11.63
C ASN A 381 -12.01 -4.40 -12.58
N PRO A 382 -12.58 -5.53 -12.13
CA PRO A 382 -12.74 -6.74 -12.95
C PRO A 382 -13.71 -6.55 -14.11
N ASP A 383 -14.69 -5.62 -14.00
CA ASP A 383 -15.69 -5.37 -15.04
C ASP A 383 -15.07 -4.65 -16.26
N THR A 384 -14.06 -3.80 -16.03
CA THR A 384 -13.35 -3.08 -17.10
C THR A 384 -12.05 -3.74 -17.52
N GLY A 385 -11.47 -4.60 -16.68
CA GLY A 385 -10.13 -5.14 -16.87
C GLY A 385 -9.02 -4.09 -16.74
N LEU A 386 -9.27 -2.98 -16.05
CA LEU A 386 -8.34 -1.88 -15.91
C LEU A 386 -7.78 -1.77 -14.48
N PHE A 387 -6.47 -1.55 -14.41
CA PHE A 387 -5.74 -1.22 -13.20
C PHE A 387 -5.55 0.30 -13.13
N TYR A 388 -5.97 0.92 -12.03
CA TYR A 388 -5.94 2.37 -11.85
C TYR A 388 -4.88 2.75 -10.84
N VAL A 389 -4.08 3.75 -11.19
CA VAL A 389 -3.02 4.30 -10.34
C VAL A 389 -2.92 5.80 -10.47
N ASN A 390 -2.84 6.51 -9.34
CA ASN A 390 -2.42 7.89 -9.32
C ASN A 390 -0.89 7.94 -9.47
N ALA A 391 -0.42 8.76 -10.39
CA ALA A 391 0.97 8.76 -10.82
C ALA A 391 1.49 10.18 -11.07
N LYS A 392 2.80 10.30 -11.18
CA LYS A 392 3.51 11.48 -11.70
C LYS A 392 4.22 11.10 -12.99
N GLN A 393 4.00 11.89 -14.03
CA GLN A 393 4.74 11.81 -15.28
C GLN A 393 5.75 12.96 -15.33
N GLY A 394 6.98 12.71 -15.77
CA GLY A 394 8.01 13.75 -15.86
C GLY A 394 9.40 13.19 -15.66
N TYR A 395 10.33 14.04 -15.20
CA TYR A 395 11.73 13.70 -15.01
C TYR A 395 12.30 14.33 -13.74
N SER A 396 13.43 13.80 -13.28
CA SER A 396 14.21 14.34 -12.17
C SER A 396 15.71 14.17 -12.41
N VAL A 397 16.52 14.82 -11.58
CA VAL A 397 17.97 14.61 -11.53
C VAL A 397 18.28 13.87 -10.24
N THR A 398 18.92 12.71 -10.33
CA THR A 398 19.49 12.00 -9.18
C THR A 398 20.98 12.28 -9.09
N TYR A 399 21.49 12.46 -7.86
CA TYR A 399 22.88 12.85 -7.63
C TYR A 399 23.46 12.22 -6.37
N LEU A 400 24.78 12.07 -6.33
CA LEU A 400 25.53 11.74 -5.13
C LEU A 400 25.92 13.01 -4.37
N THR A 401 25.96 12.96 -3.04
CA THR A 401 26.35 14.11 -2.21
C THR A 401 27.86 14.38 -2.24
N ASP A 402 28.66 13.32 -2.33
CA ASP A 402 30.10 13.38 -2.54
C ASP A 402 30.64 12.04 -3.07
N ASP A 403 31.97 11.92 -3.18
CA ASP A 403 32.68 10.70 -3.61
C ASP A 403 33.07 9.80 -2.42
N ASP A 404 32.38 9.86 -1.29
CA ASP A 404 32.65 8.99 -0.15
C ASP A 404 32.58 7.51 -0.60
N PRO A 405 33.65 6.74 -0.47
CA PRO A 405 33.67 5.33 -0.87
C PRO A 405 32.81 4.44 0.04
N GLN A 406 32.41 4.92 1.22
CA GLN A 406 31.57 4.20 2.19
C GLN A 406 30.45 5.08 2.75
N PRO A 407 29.62 5.66 1.89
CA PRO A 407 28.52 6.50 2.33
C PRO A 407 27.51 5.69 3.16
N GLN A 408 26.85 6.37 4.09
CA GLN A 408 25.77 5.83 4.90
C GLN A 408 24.45 6.56 4.61
N GLY A 409 23.34 5.97 4.99
CA GLY A 409 22.03 6.55 4.82
C GLY A 409 21.65 6.74 3.35
N TYR A 410 21.36 7.96 2.94
CA TYR A 410 20.97 8.24 1.56
C TYR A 410 22.17 8.26 0.60
N GLY A 411 23.29 8.85 0.98
CA GLY A 411 24.49 8.99 0.13
C GLY A 411 24.28 9.85 -1.12
N GLY A 412 23.16 10.55 -1.22
CA GLY A 412 22.76 11.33 -2.38
C GLY A 412 21.33 11.82 -2.26
N GLY A 413 20.70 12.11 -3.39
CA GLY A 413 19.32 12.58 -3.45
C GLY A 413 18.72 12.58 -4.85
N GLY A 414 17.42 12.87 -4.92
CA GLY A 414 16.70 13.15 -6.14
C GLY A 414 15.99 14.51 -6.03
N GLY A 415 16.10 15.34 -7.06
CA GLY A 415 15.47 16.65 -7.07
C GLY A 415 15.59 17.31 -8.43
N GLY A 416 15.14 18.57 -8.50
CA GLY A 416 15.08 19.27 -9.78
C GLY A 416 14.17 18.55 -10.77
N GLY A 417 13.81 19.19 -11.85
CA GLY A 417 13.01 18.56 -12.87
C GLY A 417 11.54 18.99 -12.85
N PHE A 418 10.71 18.21 -13.53
CA PHE A 418 9.31 18.53 -13.76
C PHE A 418 8.44 17.29 -13.57
N SER A 419 7.26 17.46 -12.98
CA SER A 419 6.29 16.37 -12.90
C SER A 419 4.86 16.88 -12.99
N GLU A 420 4.03 16.12 -13.70
CA GLU A 420 2.59 16.31 -13.83
C GLU A 420 1.84 15.19 -13.12
N PRO A 421 0.89 15.52 -12.24
CA PRO A 421 0.05 14.52 -11.61
C PRO A 421 -0.98 13.99 -12.61
N ILE A 422 -1.11 12.67 -12.68
CA ILE A 422 -2.07 11.98 -13.55
C ILE A 422 -2.79 10.86 -12.79
N LEU A 423 -3.97 10.53 -13.26
CA LEU A 423 -4.62 9.25 -13.01
C LEU A 423 -4.51 8.40 -14.27
N ALA A 424 -3.87 7.26 -14.18
CA ALA A 424 -3.68 6.32 -15.29
C ALA A 424 -4.55 5.07 -15.12
N ALA A 425 -5.19 4.64 -16.22
CA ALA A 425 -5.87 3.36 -16.33
C ALA A 425 -5.06 2.45 -17.26
N ILE A 426 -4.58 1.36 -16.73
CA ILE A 426 -3.69 0.42 -17.40
C ILE A 426 -4.48 -0.85 -17.74
N ASP A 427 -4.50 -1.24 -19.01
CA ASP A 427 -4.99 -2.56 -19.40
C ASP A 427 -4.05 -3.64 -18.83
N TYR A 428 -4.57 -4.49 -17.93
CA TYR A 428 -3.71 -5.44 -17.21
C TYR A 428 -3.05 -6.47 -18.13
N LYS A 429 -3.66 -6.80 -19.28
CA LYS A 429 -3.14 -7.84 -20.20
C LYS A 429 -1.97 -7.34 -21.03
N THR A 430 -1.93 -6.04 -21.31
CA THR A 430 -0.95 -5.45 -22.23
C THR A 430 0.02 -4.50 -21.52
N GLY A 431 -0.30 -4.05 -20.32
CA GLY A 431 0.40 -2.96 -19.63
C GLY A 431 0.24 -1.60 -20.32
N GLY A 432 -0.62 -1.52 -21.36
CA GLY A 432 -0.87 -0.28 -22.11
C GLY A 432 -1.82 0.65 -21.38
N ILE A 433 -1.62 1.95 -21.57
CA ILE A 433 -2.54 2.98 -21.06
C ILE A 433 -3.82 2.96 -21.91
N ALA A 434 -4.95 2.61 -21.29
CA ALA A 434 -6.26 2.67 -21.93
C ALA A 434 -6.78 4.11 -21.98
N TRP A 435 -6.63 4.82 -20.85
CA TRP A 435 -6.89 6.25 -20.75
C TRP A 435 -6.06 6.87 -19.61
N LYS A 436 -5.85 8.18 -19.67
CA LYS A 436 -5.27 8.95 -18.57
C LYS A 436 -6.02 10.26 -18.39
N HIS A 437 -6.13 10.70 -17.14
CA HIS A 437 -6.62 12.02 -16.78
C HIS A 437 -5.46 12.82 -16.20
N GLN A 438 -5.18 13.99 -16.77
CA GLN A 438 -4.19 14.93 -16.26
C GLN A 438 -4.88 15.91 -15.33
N TYR A 439 -4.39 16.04 -14.11
CA TYR A 439 -4.91 17.01 -13.17
C TYR A 439 -4.43 18.42 -13.54
N PRO A 440 -5.29 19.45 -13.43
CA PRO A 440 -5.04 20.76 -14.03
C PRO A 440 -3.89 21.56 -13.38
N SER A 441 -3.54 21.27 -12.12
CA SER A 441 -2.46 21.99 -11.43
C SER A 441 -2.06 21.31 -10.13
N GLY A 442 -0.91 21.73 -9.57
CA GLY A 442 -0.37 21.21 -8.33
C GLY A 442 0.35 19.87 -8.51
N GLY A 443 1.02 19.42 -7.48
CA GLY A 443 1.66 18.12 -7.44
C GLY A 443 1.15 17.35 -6.24
N PHE A 444 1.15 16.03 -6.33
CA PHE A 444 0.83 15.19 -5.17
C PHE A 444 1.93 15.21 -4.10
N GLY A 445 3.09 15.84 -4.37
CA GLY A 445 4.25 15.65 -3.52
C GLY A 445 4.60 14.16 -3.44
N ASN A 446 4.77 13.65 -2.22
CA ASN A 446 4.91 12.21 -1.94
C ASN A 446 3.63 11.58 -1.37
N ALA A 447 2.50 12.31 -1.40
CA ALA A 447 1.23 11.88 -0.83
C ALA A 447 0.16 11.85 -1.92
N PHE A 448 0.08 10.74 -2.64
CA PHE A 448 -0.98 10.51 -3.63
C PHE A 448 -2.29 10.14 -2.92
N PRO A 449 -3.45 10.44 -3.49
CA PRO A 449 -4.70 9.81 -3.06
C PRO A 449 -4.75 8.33 -3.43
N GLY A 450 -5.31 7.49 -2.56
CA GLY A 450 -5.66 6.12 -2.93
C GLY A 450 -6.91 6.07 -3.80
N ILE A 451 -7.21 4.89 -4.34
CA ILE A 451 -8.27 4.67 -5.31
C ILE A 451 -9.25 3.58 -4.83
N LEU A 452 -10.53 3.76 -5.15
CA LEU A 452 -11.59 2.77 -4.99
C LEU A 452 -12.39 2.66 -6.29
N SER A 453 -12.58 1.46 -6.82
CA SER A 453 -13.55 1.21 -7.87
C SER A 453 -14.75 0.40 -7.38
N THR A 454 -15.91 0.53 -8.04
CA THR A 454 -17.15 -0.14 -7.63
C THR A 454 -17.91 -0.74 -8.81
N ALA A 455 -18.69 -1.80 -8.55
CA ALA A 455 -19.65 -2.35 -9.49
C ALA A 455 -20.76 -1.34 -9.88
N GLY A 456 -20.92 -0.25 -9.13
CA GLY A 456 -21.77 0.90 -9.48
C GLY A 456 -21.25 1.74 -10.65
N LYS A 457 -20.18 1.28 -11.34
CA LYS A 457 -19.50 1.97 -12.45
C LYS A 457 -18.95 3.33 -12.03
N LEU A 458 -18.26 3.33 -10.89
CA LEU A 458 -17.61 4.53 -10.35
C LEU A 458 -16.17 4.20 -9.94
N LEU A 459 -15.30 5.20 -10.12
CA LEU A 459 -13.93 5.20 -9.65
C LEU A 459 -13.72 6.44 -8.79
N PHE A 460 -13.44 6.26 -7.50
CA PHE A 460 -13.24 7.35 -6.55
C PHE A 460 -11.77 7.56 -6.24
N THR A 461 -11.34 8.82 -6.26
CA THR A 461 -10.00 9.25 -5.82
C THR A 461 -10.01 10.75 -5.52
N GLY A 462 -8.88 11.30 -5.09
CA GLY A 462 -8.71 12.74 -4.88
C GLY A 462 -7.89 13.41 -5.98
N ASP A 463 -7.91 14.75 -5.99
CA ASP A 463 -7.01 15.58 -6.78
C ASP A 463 -6.05 16.39 -5.89
N PRO A 464 -4.98 17.00 -6.48
CA PRO A 464 -4.08 17.86 -5.72
C PRO A 464 -4.72 19.12 -5.10
N SER A 465 -5.90 19.53 -5.61
CA SER A 465 -6.61 20.74 -5.17
C SER A 465 -7.55 20.50 -3.98
N GLY A 466 -7.63 19.27 -3.47
CA GLY A 466 -8.48 18.93 -2.32
C GLY A 466 -9.93 18.64 -2.70
N ASN A 467 -10.16 18.08 -3.87
CA ASN A 467 -11.45 17.52 -4.25
C ASN A 467 -11.43 15.99 -4.14
N LEU A 468 -12.54 15.42 -3.68
CA LEU A 468 -12.90 14.03 -3.91
C LEU A 468 -13.62 13.96 -5.26
N LEU A 469 -13.18 13.07 -6.14
CA LEU A 469 -13.68 12.93 -7.50
C LEU A 469 -14.30 11.55 -7.71
N ALA A 470 -15.34 11.47 -8.53
CA ALA A 470 -15.86 10.23 -9.08
C ALA A 470 -15.74 10.25 -10.60
N PHE A 471 -15.10 9.21 -11.15
CA PHE A 471 -14.92 9.03 -12.59
C PHE A 471 -15.75 7.86 -13.10
N ASP A 472 -16.08 7.90 -14.39
CA ASP A 472 -16.42 6.69 -15.13
C ASP A 472 -15.15 5.82 -15.29
N PRO A 473 -15.12 4.57 -14.78
CA PRO A 473 -13.92 3.77 -14.78
C PRO A 473 -13.48 3.32 -16.19
N ALA A 474 -14.38 3.24 -17.15
CA ALA A 474 -14.06 2.83 -18.51
C ALA A 474 -13.45 3.95 -19.36
N THR A 475 -13.81 5.22 -19.09
CA THR A 475 -13.47 6.33 -19.98
C THR A 475 -12.64 7.44 -19.32
N GLY A 476 -12.55 7.46 -17.97
CA GLY A 476 -11.89 8.55 -17.24
C GLY A 476 -12.66 9.87 -17.21
N LYS A 477 -13.94 9.87 -17.62
CA LYS A 477 -14.80 11.07 -17.53
C LYS A 477 -15.16 11.35 -16.08
N ILE A 478 -14.98 12.60 -15.61
CA ILE A 478 -15.46 13.04 -14.30
C ILE A 478 -17.00 13.09 -14.32
N LEU A 479 -17.61 12.40 -13.35
CA LEU A 479 -19.07 12.33 -13.16
C LEU A 479 -19.53 13.19 -11.99
N TRP A 480 -18.68 13.37 -10.98
CA TRP A 480 -19.02 14.11 -9.75
C TRP A 480 -17.75 14.54 -9.02
N HIS A 481 -17.85 15.62 -8.24
CA HIS A 481 -16.81 16.08 -7.34
C HIS A 481 -17.40 16.72 -6.08
N PHE A 482 -16.59 16.70 -5.01
CA PHE A 482 -16.88 17.39 -3.76
C PHE A 482 -15.58 17.93 -3.15
N ARG A 483 -15.57 19.21 -2.76
CA ARG A 483 -14.39 19.81 -2.15
C ARG A 483 -14.33 19.45 -0.68
N VAL A 484 -13.31 18.67 -0.27
CA VAL A 484 -13.08 18.23 1.11
C VAL A 484 -12.12 19.16 1.87
N GLY A 485 -11.57 20.20 1.22
CA GLY A 485 -10.79 21.25 1.88
C GLY A 485 -9.31 20.94 2.10
N ALA A 486 -8.91 19.68 2.03
CA ALA A 486 -7.52 19.22 2.04
C ALA A 486 -7.36 18.11 1.02
N MET A 487 -6.13 17.82 0.60
CA MET A 487 -5.88 16.69 -0.29
C MET A 487 -6.33 15.39 0.38
N VAL A 488 -7.00 14.52 -0.38
CA VAL A 488 -7.36 13.18 0.06
C VAL A 488 -6.08 12.44 0.44
N SER A 489 -6.00 11.95 1.66
CA SER A 489 -4.76 11.45 2.28
C SER A 489 -4.72 9.94 2.49
N ASN A 490 -5.83 9.25 2.17
CA ASN A 490 -5.93 7.78 2.24
C ASN A 490 -6.61 7.21 0.99
N GLY A 491 -6.92 5.91 1.00
CA GLY A 491 -7.79 5.30 0.00
C GLY A 491 -9.26 5.37 0.42
N PRO A 492 -10.17 5.85 -0.46
CA PRO A 492 -11.60 5.78 -0.19
C PRO A 492 -12.06 4.34 0.10
N SER A 493 -13.07 4.17 0.93
CA SER A 493 -13.71 2.88 1.24
C SER A 493 -15.23 3.03 1.23
N THR A 494 -15.95 1.92 1.07
CA THR A 494 -17.42 1.93 1.02
C THR A 494 -18.01 0.72 1.74
N TYR A 495 -19.16 0.91 2.36
CA TYR A 495 -19.85 -0.12 3.15
C TYR A 495 -21.37 0.07 3.11
N MET A 496 -22.11 -0.97 3.49
CA MET A 496 -23.56 -0.89 3.75
C MET A 496 -23.83 -0.81 5.26
N LEU A 497 -24.71 0.08 5.65
CA LEU A 497 -25.19 0.16 7.02
C LEU A 497 -26.68 0.54 7.04
N ASN A 498 -27.53 -0.27 7.69
CA ASN A 498 -28.99 -0.05 7.79
C ASN A 498 -29.69 0.19 6.43
N GLY A 499 -29.22 -0.47 5.37
CA GLY A 499 -29.80 -0.36 4.03
C GLY A 499 -29.30 0.82 3.20
N ASP A 500 -28.45 1.69 3.73
CA ASP A 500 -27.81 2.77 3.01
C ASP A 500 -26.33 2.45 2.72
N GLN A 501 -25.87 2.72 1.51
CA GLN A 501 -24.45 2.65 1.16
C GLN A 501 -23.77 3.96 1.53
N TYR A 502 -22.61 3.84 2.20
CA TYR A 502 -21.73 4.94 2.56
C TYR A 502 -20.43 4.87 1.78
N LEU A 503 -19.88 6.03 1.43
CA LEU A 503 -18.53 6.23 0.94
C LEU A 503 -17.74 7.02 1.98
N THR A 504 -16.56 6.53 2.41
CA THR A 504 -15.71 7.25 3.37
C THR A 504 -14.36 7.60 2.77
N VAL A 505 -13.81 8.74 3.21
CA VAL A 505 -12.50 9.22 2.78
C VAL A 505 -11.88 10.12 3.85
N GLY A 506 -10.55 9.97 4.05
CA GLY A 506 -9.75 10.88 4.88
C GLY A 506 -9.15 12.00 4.02
N ALA A 507 -9.22 13.23 4.52
CA ALA A 507 -8.57 14.38 3.92
C ALA A 507 -7.97 15.26 5.03
N GLY A 508 -6.64 15.32 5.11
CA GLY A 508 -5.96 15.97 6.22
C GLY A 508 -6.35 15.32 7.57
N ASP A 509 -6.82 16.12 8.51
CA ASP A 509 -7.24 15.71 9.86
C ASP A 509 -8.71 15.27 9.96
N THR A 510 -9.41 15.16 8.84
CA THR A 510 -10.85 14.93 8.82
C THR A 510 -11.24 13.69 8.04
N LEU A 511 -12.09 12.85 8.63
CA LEU A 511 -12.74 11.72 7.97
C LEU A 511 -14.15 12.16 7.55
N PHE A 512 -14.46 11.99 6.27
CA PHE A 512 -15.77 12.33 5.68
C PHE A 512 -16.53 11.06 5.31
N ALA A 513 -17.85 11.08 5.48
CA ALA A 513 -18.74 10.04 4.97
C ALA A 513 -19.86 10.65 4.12
N PHE A 514 -20.14 9.99 3.01
CA PHE A 514 -21.15 10.41 2.05
C PHE A 514 -22.19 9.30 1.87
N ARG A 515 -23.43 9.67 1.58
CA ARG A 515 -24.51 8.77 1.17
C ARG A 515 -25.47 9.46 0.19
N LEU A 516 -26.32 8.69 -0.45
CA LEU A 516 -27.37 9.28 -1.30
C LEU A 516 -28.40 10.04 -0.47
N VAL A 517 -28.77 11.22 -0.94
CA VAL A 517 -29.96 11.93 -0.41
C VAL A 517 -31.20 11.17 -0.85
N LYS A 518 -32.14 10.98 0.06
CA LYS A 518 -33.44 10.34 -0.20
C LYS A 518 -34.35 11.26 -0.97
#